data_2641d84621d3520ff6907e5d19d8fbe6
#
_entry.id   2641d84621d3520ff6907e5d19d8fbe6
#
_cell.length_a   1.000
_cell.length_b   1.000
_cell.length_c   1.000
_cell.angle_alpha   90.00
_cell.angle_beta   90.00
_cell.angle_gamma   90.00
#
_symmetry.space_group_name_H-M   'P 1'
#
loop_
_entity.id
_entity.type
_entity.pdbx_description
1 polymer ?
#
loop_
_entity_poly.entity_id
_entity_poly.type
_entity_poly.pdbx_seq_one_letter_code
_entity_poly.pdbx_strand_id
1 'polypeptide(L)'
;QYGFIAIPRIGHEVIVSFLNGDPDQPIITGRTYHATNTPPYTLPEHKTKTVLRTETHQGEGFNELSFEDQAGKEQIYLHAQKDFDGLIENDHTTVIRHDQHLTVENDQFTQIKHNQHLTVEGESRTLVKLDCSSEIGGSLQQKIGSKAIYDAGTEVHLKAGNKLVLEAGNELTIKAGGSFIKVDAGGVHVVGSAINLNSGGSAGSGSGYGGKMAELPQGVDKAKTPQEIELAAVTPTQQSMSPLLKARQIEALKGPAPVCEVCEEAKGN
;
A
#
# COMPACT_ATOMS: atom_id res chain seq x y z
N GLN A 1 -18.16 8.02 -17.62
CA GLN A 1 -17.12 8.89 -18.23
C GLN A 1 -15.88 8.05 -18.48
N TYR A 2 -15.39 8.03 -19.71
CA TYR A 2 -14.28 7.20 -20.13
C TYR A 2 -13.32 8.01 -21.01
N GLY A 3 -12.00 7.84 -20.84
CA GLY A 3 -11.00 8.48 -21.66
C GLY A 3 -9.65 8.69 -20.96
N PHE A 4 -8.68 9.15 -21.74
CA PHE A 4 -7.36 9.54 -21.29
C PHE A 4 -7.22 11.07 -21.37
N ILE A 5 -6.86 11.69 -20.25
CA ILE A 5 -6.59 13.12 -20.17
C ILE A 5 -5.13 13.35 -19.85
N ALA A 6 -4.42 14.07 -20.72
CA ALA A 6 -3.09 14.58 -20.47
C ALA A 6 -2.91 15.91 -21.21
N ILE A 7 -3.20 17.01 -20.52
CA ILE A 7 -3.17 18.35 -21.12
C ILE A 7 -1.72 18.80 -21.35
N PRO A 8 -1.33 19.20 -22.58
CA PRO A 8 -0.02 19.79 -22.84
C PRO A 8 0.18 21.06 -22.01
N ARG A 9 1.38 21.25 -21.51
CA ARG A 9 1.76 22.47 -20.79
C ARG A 9 2.48 23.43 -21.69
N ILE A 10 2.55 24.71 -21.30
CA ILE A 10 3.32 25.75 -22.01
C ILE A 10 4.78 25.29 -22.11
N GLY A 11 5.35 25.35 -23.33
CA GLY A 11 6.68 24.89 -23.64
C GLY A 11 6.75 23.46 -24.20
N HIS A 12 5.66 22.69 -24.18
CA HIS A 12 5.62 21.38 -24.83
C HIS A 12 5.46 21.52 -26.34
N GLU A 13 6.18 20.73 -27.11
CA GLU A 13 5.96 20.54 -28.54
C GLU A 13 4.86 19.50 -28.76
N VAL A 14 3.89 19.82 -29.61
CA VAL A 14 2.71 19.01 -29.83
C VAL A 14 2.56 18.62 -31.31
N ILE A 15 1.99 17.46 -31.54
CA ILE A 15 1.59 17.00 -32.87
C ILE A 15 0.13 17.40 -33.08
N VAL A 16 -0.12 18.19 -34.10
CA VAL A 16 -1.45 18.68 -34.46
C VAL A 16 -1.93 17.96 -35.71
N SER A 17 -3.13 17.44 -35.65
CA SER A 17 -3.86 16.93 -36.81
C SER A 17 -5.12 17.82 -37.04
N PHE A 18 -5.63 17.77 -38.23
CA PHE A 18 -6.82 18.57 -38.61
C PHE A 18 -7.97 17.63 -38.91
N LEU A 19 -9.12 17.85 -38.29
CA LEU A 19 -10.31 17.04 -38.54
C LEU A 19 -10.78 17.23 -40.00
N ASN A 20 -10.94 16.11 -40.69
CA ASN A 20 -11.29 16.09 -42.14
C ASN A 20 -10.36 16.90 -43.05
N GLY A 21 -9.11 17.18 -42.60
CA GLY A 21 -8.18 18.03 -43.34
C GLY A 21 -8.52 19.53 -43.30
N ASP A 22 -9.45 19.96 -42.45
CA ASP A 22 -9.86 21.34 -42.32
C ASP A 22 -8.90 22.11 -41.40
N PRO A 23 -8.16 23.13 -41.90
CA PRO A 23 -7.23 23.92 -41.10
C PRO A 23 -7.88 24.66 -39.92
N ASP A 24 -9.19 24.92 -39.99
CA ASP A 24 -9.93 25.61 -38.93
C ASP A 24 -10.38 24.65 -37.79
N GLN A 25 -10.09 23.35 -37.92
CA GLN A 25 -10.43 22.33 -36.94
C GLN A 25 -9.19 21.56 -36.42
N PRO A 26 -8.21 22.23 -35.79
CA PRO A 26 -7.03 21.60 -35.28
C PRO A 26 -7.35 20.73 -34.03
N ILE A 27 -6.69 19.58 -33.92
CA ILE A 27 -6.71 18.71 -32.76
C ILE A 27 -5.30 18.25 -32.38
N ILE A 28 -4.96 18.32 -31.10
CA ILE A 28 -3.67 17.82 -30.61
C ILE A 28 -3.80 16.30 -30.45
N THR A 29 -2.99 15.55 -31.20
CA THR A 29 -2.98 14.08 -31.22
C THR A 29 -1.79 13.47 -30.48
N GLY A 30 -0.77 14.26 -30.15
CA GLY A 30 0.41 13.76 -29.47
C GLY A 30 1.34 14.87 -28.98
N ARG A 31 2.43 14.43 -28.37
CA ARG A 31 3.51 15.28 -27.90
C ARG A 31 4.86 14.70 -28.35
N THR A 32 5.85 15.56 -28.48
CA THR A 32 7.22 15.16 -28.81
C THR A 32 8.21 15.94 -27.96
N TYR A 33 9.45 15.59 -28.09
CA TYR A 33 10.57 16.21 -27.39
C TYR A 33 11.34 17.14 -28.32
N HIS A 34 12.03 18.12 -27.75
CA HIS A 34 12.87 19.04 -28.46
C HIS A 34 14.10 19.45 -27.63
N ALA A 35 14.94 20.33 -28.12
CA ALA A 35 16.24 20.67 -27.51
C ALA A 35 16.16 21.21 -26.07
N THR A 36 15.04 21.82 -25.68
CA THR A 36 14.82 22.35 -24.32
C THR A 36 13.79 21.55 -23.50
N ASN A 37 13.05 20.66 -24.14
CA ASN A 37 12.15 19.69 -23.50
C ASN A 37 12.60 18.28 -23.89
N THR A 38 13.70 17.84 -23.30
CA THR A 38 14.36 16.56 -23.61
C THR A 38 13.62 15.36 -23.02
N PRO A 39 13.81 14.14 -23.55
CA PRO A 39 13.31 12.92 -22.92
C PRO A 39 13.76 12.81 -21.47
N PRO A 40 12.94 12.20 -20.57
CA PRO A 40 13.28 12.06 -19.15
C PRO A 40 14.52 11.19 -18.88
N TYR A 41 14.98 10.44 -19.86
CA TYR A 41 16.20 9.60 -19.83
C TYR A 41 17.02 9.81 -21.08
N THR A 42 18.34 9.76 -20.93
CA THR A 42 19.30 9.92 -22.05
C THR A 42 19.17 8.81 -23.08
N LEU A 43 19.11 9.18 -24.35
CA LEU A 43 19.13 8.26 -25.48
C LEU A 43 20.48 8.35 -26.23
N PRO A 44 21.01 7.24 -26.75
CA PRO A 44 20.42 5.88 -26.83
C PRO A 44 20.66 4.98 -25.60
N GLU A 45 21.24 5.48 -24.52
CA GLU A 45 21.62 4.69 -23.33
C GLU A 45 20.43 3.93 -22.74
N HIS A 46 19.28 4.59 -22.59
CA HIS A 46 18.05 4.02 -22.03
C HIS A 46 17.01 3.62 -23.08
N LYS A 47 17.45 3.10 -24.22
CA LYS A 47 16.57 2.73 -25.35
C LYS A 47 15.59 1.59 -25.05
N THR A 48 15.84 0.81 -23.98
CA THR A 48 15.00 -0.29 -23.50
C THR A 48 13.96 0.14 -22.48
N LYS A 49 13.96 1.43 -22.09
CA LYS A 49 13.05 1.96 -21.06
C LYS A 49 11.79 2.57 -21.69
N THR A 50 10.64 2.15 -21.20
CA THR A 50 9.33 2.77 -21.48
C THR A 50 8.89 3.57 -20.26
N VAL A 51 8.50 4.84 -20.45
CA VAL A 51 8.27 5.78 -19.35
C VAL A 51 7.00 6.59 -19.55
N LEU A 52 6.15 6.61 -18.53
CA LEU A 52 5.10 7.60 -18.33
C LEU A 52 5.50 8.49 -17.15
N ARG A 53 5.96 9.71 -17.43
CA ARG A 53 6.41 10.65 -16.42
C ARG A 53 5.64 11.95 -16.49
N THR A 54 5.28 12.49 -15.33
CA THR A 54 4.68 13.81 -15.18
C THR A 54 5.59 14.67 -14.30
N GLU A 55 5.46 15.98 -14.39
CA GLU A 55 6.20 16.91 -13.54
C GLU A 55 5.24 17.65 -12.59
N THR A 56 5.74 17.99 -11.42
CA THR A 56 5.00 18.80 -10.45
C THR A 56 4.72 20.18 -11.05
N HIS A 57 3.46 20.61 -11.02
CA HIS A 57 3.06 21.93 -11.52
C HIS A 57 3.48 23.01 -10.53
N GLN A 58 4.21 24.04 -11.00
CA GLN A 58 4.74 25.16 -10.19
C GLN A 58 5.59 24.72 -8.98
N GLY A 59 6.32 23.61 -9.13
CA GLY A 59 7.22 23.08 -8.09
C GLY A 59 8.22 22.09 -8.69
N GLU A 60 9.04 21.50 -7.84
CA GLU A 60 10.01 20.49 -8.22
C GLU A 60 9.49 19.07 -7.93
N GLY A 61 9.92 18.10 -8.74
CA GLY A 61 9.60 16.70 -8.58
C GLY A 61 8.72 16.13 -9.69
N PHE A 62 8.37 14.85 -9.58
CA PHE A 62 7.67 14.12 -10.64
C PHE A 62 6.92 12.90 -10.10
N ASN A 63 5.93 12.41 -10.84
CA ASN A 63 5.42 11.07 -10.69
C ASN A 63 5.83 10.24 -11.91
N GLU A 64 6.11 8.94 -11.72
CA GLU A 64 6.58 8.08 -12.80
C GLU A 64 6.04 6.65 -12.68
N LEU A 65 5.67 6.11 -13.83
CA LEU A 65 5.56 4.67 -14.05
C LEU A 65 6.51 4.31 -15.18
N SER A 66 7.49 3.48 -14.92
CA SER A 66 8.43 3.06 -15.95
C SER A 66 8.68 1.55 -15.93
N PHE A 67 9.07 1.05 -17.12
CA PHE A 67 9.42 -0.33 -17.38
C PHE A 67 10.83 -0.34 -17.99
N GLU A 68 11.74 -1.12 -17.43
CA GLU A 68 13.04 -1.42 -18.00
C GLU A 68 13.02 -2.87 -18.50
N ASP A 69 13.30 -3.05 -19.80
CA ASP A 69 13.22 -4.35 -20.46
C ASP A 69 14.62 -4.90 -20.84
N GLN A 70 15.70 -4.28 -20.36
CA GLN A 70 17.05 -4.81 -20.58
C GLN A 70 17.21 -6.14 -19.84
N ALA A 71 17.60 -7.20 -20.53
CA ALA A 71 17.80 -8.53 -19.96
C ALA A 71 18.75 -8.50 -18.75
N GLY A 72 18.28 -9.05 -17.62
CA GLY A 72 18.97 -9.06 -16.34
C GLY A 72 18.90 -7.76 -15.54
N LYS A 73 18.12 -6.77 -16.01
CA LYS A 73 17.84 -5.51 -15.31
C LYS A 73 16.35 -5.14 -15.38
N GLU A 74 15.51 -6.10 -15.69
CA GLU A 74 14.07 -5.90 -15.84
C GLU A 74 13.49 -5.32 -14.54
N GLN A 75 12.70 -4.25 -14.66
CA GLN A 75 12.15 -3.53 -13.53
C GLN A 75 10.83 -2.84 -13.90
N ILE A 76 9.87 -2.91 -12.99
CA ILE A 76 8.73 -1.98 -12.96
C ILE A 76 8.99 -1.01 -11.81
N TYR A 77 9.06 0.28 -12.12
CA TYR A 77 9.28 1.34 -11.13
C TYR A 77 8.07 2.24 -11.06
N LEU A 78 7.53 2.42 -9.85
CA LEU A 78 6.45 3.32 -9.55
C LEU A 78 6.92 4.35 -8.53
N HIS A 79 6.84 5.62 -8.88
CA HIS A 79 7.22 6.74 -8.03
C HIS A 79 6.07 7.73 -7.87
N ALA A 80 5.67 7.98 -6.63
CA ALA A 80 4.78 9.05 -6.25
C ALA A 80 5.59 10.14 -5.55
N GLN A 81 5.51 11.38 -6.04
CA GLN A 81 6.25 12.51 -5.48
C GLN A 81 5.81 12.83 -4.04
N LYS A 82 4.57 12.57 -3.71
CA LYS A 82 4.02 12.85 -2.39
C LYS A 82 3.22 11.68 -1.84
N ASP A 83 2.00 11.54 -2.24
CA ASP A 83 1.09 10.53 -1.71
C ASP A 83 0.82 9.44 -2.78
N PHE A 84 0.71 8.21 -2.34
CA PHE A 84 0.27 7.09 -3.14
C PHE A 84 -0.96 6.45 -2.51
N ASP A 85 -2.11 6.63 -3.14
CA ASP A 85 -3.38 6.05 -2.71
C ASP A 85 -3.76 4.86 -3.60
N GLY A 86 -3.96 3.71 -3.00
CA GLY A 86 -4.41 2.48 -3.67
C GLY A 86 -5.76 2.03 -3.10
N LEU A 87 -6.79 1.95 -3.93
CA LEU A 87 -8.09 1.40 -3.59
C LEU A 87 -8.36 0.15 -4.42
N ILE A 88 -8.61 -0.98 -3.76
CA ILE A 88 -8.93 -2.26 -4.38
C ILE A 88 -10.31 -2.69 -3.89
N GLU A 89 -11.27 -2.73 -4.77
CA GLU A 89 -12.68 -2.99 -4.42
C GLU A 89 -12.96 -4.47 -4.12
N ASN A 90 -12.07 -5.39 -4.46
CA ASN A 90 -12.21 -6.81 -4.16
C ASN A 90 -10.90 -7.37 -3.60
N ASP A 91 -10.18 -8.20 -4.31
CA ASP A 91 -9.03 -8.92 -3.79
C ASP A 91 -7.70 -8.34 -4.25
N HIS A 92 -6.72 -8.34 -3.36
CA HIS A 92 -5.32 -8.05 -3.68
C HIS A 92 -4.47 -9.30 -3.43
N THR A 93 -3.95 -9.89 -4.51
CA THR A 93 -3.08 -11.07 -4.43
C THR A 93 -1.67 -10.71 -4.88
N THR A 94 -0.68 -11.02 -4.05
CA THR A 94 0.74 -10.78 -4.36
C THR A 94 1.55 -12.04 -4.10
N VAL A 95 2.39 -12.43 -5.06
CA VAL A 95 3.36 -13.52 -4.91
C VAL A 95 4.76 -12.96 -5.17
N ILE A 96 5.61 -13.02 -4.16
CA ILE A 96 7.01 -12.58 -4.24
C ILE A 96 7.88 -13.83 -4.12
N ARG A 97 8.68 -14.10 -5.15
CA ARG A 97 9.46 -15.34 -5.23
C ARG A 97 10.83 -15.28 -4.57
N HIS A 98 11.24 -14.11 -4.13
CA HIS A 98 12.49 -13.89 -3.42
C HIS A 98 12.21 -13.03 -2.18
N ASP A 99 12.76 -11.87 -2.04
CA ASP A 99 12.67 -11.05 -0.84
C ASP A 99 11.61 -9.95 -0.95
N GLN A 100 10.97 -9.63 0.15
CA GLN A 100 10.14 -8.43 0.29
C GLN A 100 10.75 -7.51 1.34
N HIS A 101 10.98 -6.25 0.98
CA HIS A 101 11.46 -5.21 1.89
C HIS A 101 10.38 -4.14 2.05
N LEU A 102 10.06 -3.80 3.29
CA LEU A 102 9.18 -2.70 3.65
C LEU A 102 9.90 -1.81 4.65
N THR A 103 10.06 -0.53 4.32
CA THR A 103 10.54 0.50 5.23
C THR A 103 9.49 1.58 5.37
N VAL A 104 9.10 1.88 6.60
CA VAL A 104 8.19 2.97 6.95
C VAL A 104 8.95 3.89 7.90
N GLU A 105 9.19 5.14 7.47
CA GLU A 105 10.02 6.08 8.22
C GLU A 105 9.30 6.73 9.40
N ASN A 106 7.98 6.70 9.41
CA ASN A 106 7.16 7.20 10.51
C ASN A 106 6.28 6.07 11.05
N ASP A 107 4.98 6.18 11.01
CA ASP A 107 4.04 5.26 11.62
C ASP A 107 3.43 4.30 10.61
N GLN A 108 3.19 3.06 11.02
CA GLN A 108 2.44 2.08 10.26
C GLN A 108 1.15 1.69 10.99
N PHE A 109 0.01 1.90 10.35
CA PHE A 109 -1.30 1.50 10.85
C PHE A 109 -1.86 0.35 10.04
N THR A 110 -2.33 -0.71 10.71
CA THR A 110 -2.93 -1.87 10.04
C THR A 110 -4.23 -2.25 10.75
N GLN A 111 -5.31 -2.36 9.99
CA GLN A 111 -6.59 -2.85 10.49
C GLN A 111 -7.05 -4.08 9.67
N ILE A 112 -7.32 -5.18 10.34
CA ILE A 112 -7.89 -6.40 9.76
C ILE A 112 -9.22 -6.67 10.45
N LYS A 113 -10.32 -6.54 9.71
CA LYS A 113 -11.68 -6.62 10.28
C LYS A 113 -12.13 -8.04 10.61
N HIS A 114 -11.44 -9.06 10.09
CA HIS A 114 -11.74 -10.47 10.32
C HIS A 114 -10.51 -11.22 10.81
N ASN A 115 -10.00 -12.16 10.05
CA ASN A 115 -8.94 -13.04 10.46
C ASN A 115 -7.59 -12.64 9.85
N GLN A 116 -6.53 -12.77 10.63
CA GLN A 116 -5.16 -12.73 10.14
C GLN A 116 -4.53 -14.10 10.30
N HIS A 117 -3.95 -14.64 9.22
CA HIS A 117 -3.16 -15.86 9.24
C HIS A 117 -1.72 -15.54 8.85
N LEU A 118 -0.79 -15.89 9.71
CA LEU A 118 0.65 -15.74 9.47
C LEU A 118 1.33 -17.09 9.66
N THR A 119 1.99 -17.58 8.62
CA THR A 119 2.85 -18.77 8.69
C THR A 119 4.28 -18.36 8.36
N VAL A 120 5.22 -18.67 9.25
CA VAL A 120 6.66 -18.46 9.06
C VAL A 120 7.32 -19.81 9.17
N GLU A 121 7.87 -20.34 8.07
CA GLU A 121 8.54 -21.65 8.07
C GLU A 121 9.93 -21.61 8.68
N GLY A 122 10.55 -20.44 8.70
CA GLY A 122 11.85 -20.20 9.30
C GLY A 122 11.75 -19.51 10.66
N GLU A 123 12.58 -18.52 10.86
CA GLU A 123 12.69 -17.77 12.11
C GLU A 123 11.90 -16.45 12.03
N SER A 124 11.23 -16.09 13.12
CA SER A 124 10.59 -14.76 13.28
C SER A 124 11.30 -13.99 14.40
N ARG A 125 11.73 -12.76 14.09
CA ARG A 125 12.39 -11.86 15.05
C ARG A 125 11.63 -10.55 15.13
N THR A 126 11.38 -10.09 16.35
CA THR A 126 10.73 -8.81 16.62
C THR A 126 11.56 -8.01 17.60
N LEU A 127 11.90 -6.77 17.27
CA LEU A 127 12.57 -5.83 18.16
C LEU A 127 11.69 -4.59 18.33
N VAL A 128 11.24 -4.35 19.56
CA VAL A 128 10.54 -3.13 19.95
C VAL A 128 11.45 -2.37 20.93
N LYS A 129 11.85 -1.16 20.57
CA LYS A 129 12.81 -0.39 21.37
C LYS A 129 12.19 0.30 22.59
N LEU A 130 10.88 0.47 22.60
CA LEU A 130 10.12 1.09 23.68
C LEU A 130 9.08 0.13 24.21
N ASP A 131 7.85 0.55 24.34
CA ASP A 131 6.77 -0.24 24.91
C ASP A 131 6.11 -1.15 23.85
N CYS A 132 5.76 -2.37 24.25
CA CYS A 132 4.93 -3.28 23.48
C CYS A 132 3.68 -3.62 24.29
N SER A 133 2.50 -3.26 23.77
CA SER A 133 1.21 -3.55 24.37
C SER A 133 0.44 -4.55 23.53
N SER A 134 -0.14 -5.57 24.16
CA SER A 134 -1.00 -6.56 23.50
C SER A 134 -2.25 -6.77 24.32
N GLU A 135 -3.43 -6.59 23.70
CA GLU A 135 -4.73 -6.84 24.32
C GLU A 135 -5.48 -7.90 23.51
N ILE A 136 -5.95 -8.94 24.18
CA ILE A 136 -6.65 -10.07 23.57
C ILE A 136 -7.98 -10.24 24.28
N GLY A 137 -9.08 -9.92 23.61
CA GLY A 137 -10.43 -10.03 24.16
C GLY A 137 -10.93 -11.45 24.41
N GLY A 138 -10.29 -12.45 23.83
CA GLY A 138 -10.58 -13.87 24.04
C GLY A 138 -9.44 -14.60 24.74
N SER A 139 -9.00 -15.71 24.18
CA SER A 139 -7.96 -16.58 24.76
C SER A 139 -6.63 -16.42 24.03
N LEU A 140 -5.55 -16.33 24.79
CA LEU A 140 -4.18 -16.53 24.29
C LEU A 140 -3.77 -17.99 24.50
N GLN A 141 -3.40 -18.69 23.43
CA GLN A 141 -2.87 -20.04 23.48
C GLN A 141 -1.49 -20.07 22.82
N GLN A 142 -0.47 -20.48 23.56
CA GLN A 142 0.89 -20.60 23.07
C GLN A 142 1.39 -22.03 23.31
N LYS A 143 1.90 -22.68 22.25
CA LYS A 143 2.56 -23.97 22.33
C LYS A 143 4.00 -23.80 21.85
N ILE A 144 4.95 -24.08 22.73
CA ILE A 144 6.38 -23.91 22.50
C ILE A 144 7.06 -25.27 22.60
N GLY A 145 7.74 -25.67 21.55
CA GLY A 145 8.34 -27.02 21.47
C GLY A 145 9.56 -27.24 22.38
N SER A 146 10.24 -26.19 22.81
CA SER A 146 11.45 -26.31 23.64
C SER A 146 11.37 -25.40 24.86
N LYS A 147 11.67 -24.12 24.75
CA LYS A 147 11.81 -23.21 25.91
C LYS A 147 10.99 -21.96 25.74
N ALA A 148 10.28 -21.54 26.80
CA ALA A 148 9.77 -20.20 26.98
C ALA A 148 10.60 -19.50 28.06
N ILE A 149 11.14 -18.32 27.76
CA ILE A 149 11.96 -17.53 28.68
C ILE A 149 11.30 -16.14 28.77
N TYR A 150 10.98 -15.75 30.01
CA TYR A 150 10.50 -14.42 30.33
C TYR A 150 11.51 -13.79 31.29
N ASP A 151 12.25 -12.78 30.80
CA ASP A 151 13.26 -12.05 31.56
C ASP A 151 12.86 -10.59 31.60
N ALA A 152 12.59 -10.07 32.79
CA ALA A 152 12.18 -8.70 33.02
C ALA A 152 13.13 -8.04 34.04
N GLY A 153 13.65 -6.88 33.70
CA GLY A 153 14.58 -6.16 34.57
C GLY A 153 14.02 -5.76 35.93
N THR A 154 12.71 -5.62 36.06
CA THR A 154 12.07 -5.13 37.29
C THR A 154 11.00 -6.07 37.82
N GLU A 155 9.99 -6.42 37.00
CA GLU A 155 8.82 -7.16 37.49
C GLU A 155 8.23 -8.07 36.43
N VAL A 156 7.83 -9.27 36.79
CA VAL A 156 6.90 -10.12 36.06
C VAL A 156 5.65 -10.30 36.93
N HIS A 157 4.50 -9.74 36.51
CA HIS A 157 3.24 -9.86 37.22
C HIS A 157 2.32 -10.84 36.49
N LEU A 158 2.00 -11.97 37.13
CA LEU A 158 1.05 -12.97 36.65
C LEU A 158 -0.19 -12.94 37.54
N LYS A 159 -1.35 -12.54 37.01
CA LYS A 159 -2.60 -12.44 37.74
C LYS A 159 -3.69 -13.25 37.04
N ALA A 160 -4.37 -14.11 37.76
CA ALA A 160 -5.56 -14.82 37.31
C ALA A 160 -6.76 -14.48 38.22
N GLY A 161 -7.95 -14.29 37.66
CA GLY A 161 -9.16 -14.02 38.43
C GLY A 161 -9.57 -15.20 39.33
N ASN A 162 -9.47 -16.42 38.83
CA ASN A 162 -9.96 -17.60 39.55
C ASN A 162 -8.87 -18.64 39.82
N LYS A 163 -7.99 -18.97 38.82
CA LYS A 163 -7.08 -20.10 38.96
C LYS A 163 -5.77 -19.86 38.23
N LEU A 164 -4.66 -20.06 38.94
CA LEU A 164 -3.32 -20.13 38.36
C LEU A 164 -2.78 -21.55 38.62
N VAL A 165 -2.35 -22.24 37.55
CA VAL A 165 -1.71 -23.55 37.63
C VAL A 165 -0.30 -23.44 37.09
N LEU A 166 0.67 -23.88 37.90
CA LEU A 166 2.05 -24.04 37.52
C LEU A 166 2.37 -25.54 37.62
N GLU A 167 2.71 -26.18 36.52
CA GLU A 167 2.97 -27.61 36.45
C GLU A 167 4.30 -27.86 35.75
N ALA A 168 5.11 -28.71 36.33
CA ALA A 168 6.38 -29.17 35.78
C ALA A 168 6.52 -30.70 35.92
N GLY A 169 7.05 -31.37 34.89
CA GLY A 169 7.20 -32.82 34.90
C GLY A 169 8.22 -33.31 35.95
N ASN A 170 9.26 -32.57 36.21
CA ASN A 170 10.35 -33.02 37.10
C ASN A 170 10.58 -32.08 38.29
N GLU A 171 10.64 -30.80 38.09
CA GLU A 171 10.95 -29.83 39.14
C GLU A 171 10.25 -28.50 38.94
N LEU A 172 9.66 -27.96 39.98
CA LEU A 172 9.17 -26.59 40.10
C LEU A 172 9.96 -25.90 41.21
N THR A 173 10.66 -24.81 40.88
CA THR A 173 11.39 -23.99 41.85
C THR A 173 10.87 -22.55 41.84
N ILE A 174 10.51 -22.02 43.03
CA ILE A 174 10.20 -20.63 43.29
C ILE A 174 11.26 -20.08 44.22
N LYS A 175 12.07 -19.12 43.75
CA LYS A 175 13.23 -18.61 44.47
C LYS A 175 13.21 -17.09 44.58
N ALA A 176 13.53 -16.58 45.77
CA ALA A 176 13.74 -15.15 46.00
C ALA A 176 14.88 -14.96 47.00
N GLY A 177 15.94 -14.23 46.65
CA GLY A 177 17.12 -14.06 47.47
C GLY A 177 17.76 -15.41 47.84
N GLY A 178 17.95 -15.67 49.13
CA GLY A 178 18.47 -16.94 49.65
C GLY A 178 17.40 -17.99 49.97
N SER A 179 16.09 -17.67 49.82
CA SER A 179 14.98 -18.54 50.19
C SER A 179 14.34 -19.16 48.94
N PHE A 180 13.81 -20.38 49.05
CA PHE A 180 13.13 -21.04 47.93
C PHE A 180 12.07 -22.07 48.41
N ILE A 181 11.14 -22.34 47.52
CA ILE A 181 10.24 -23.50 47.56
C ILE A 181 10.58 -24.35 46.33
N LYS A 182 10.95 -25.61 46.53
CA LYS A 182 11.18 -26.57 45.43
C LYS A 182 10.28 -27.78 45.61
N VAL A 183 9.64 -28.21 44.54
CA VAL A 183 8.83 -29.42 44.49
C VAL A 183 9.44 -30.33 43.42
N ASP A 184 9.86 -31.53 43.82
CA ASP A 184 10.42 -32.52 42.91
C ASP A 184 10.05 -33.96 43.36
N ALA A 185 10.66 -34.98 42.72
CA ALA A 185 10.43 -36.39 43.08
C ALA A 185 10.84 -36.74 44.52
N GLY A 186 11.71 -35.96 45.15
CA GLY A 186 12.14 -36.15 46.55
C GLY A 186 11.21 -35.52 47.57
N GLY A 187 10.24 -34.70 47.12
CA GLY A 187 9.24 -34.05 48.02
C GLY A 187 9.15 -32.54 47.87
N VAL A 188 8.65 -31.89 48.91
CA VAL A 188 8.53 -30.43 48.99
C VAL A 188 9.60 -29.89 49.94
N HIS A 189 10.50 -29.07 49.40
CA HIS A 189 11.57 -28.45 50.15
C HIS A 189 11.26 -26.95 50.33
N VAL A 190 11.18 -26.53 51.62
CA VAL A 190 10.98 -25.11 51.99
C VAL A 190 12.19 -24.68 52.77
N VAL A 191 12.99 -23.74 52.24
CA VAL A 191 14.25 -23.29 52.82
C VAL A 191 14.27 -21.77 52.89
N GLY A 192 14.67 -21.27 54.05
CA GLY A 192 14.81 -19.82 54.31
C GLY A 192 15.33 -19.56 55.70
N SER A 193 15.72 -18.34 56.04
CA SER A 193 16.18 -17.93 57.36
C SER A 193 15.09 -18.03 58.42
N ALA A 194 13.83 -17.93 58.07
CA ALA A 194 12.69 -18.18 58.88
C ALA A 194 11.52 -18.74 58.01
N ILE A 195 10.75 -19.64 58.61
CA ILE A 195 9.53 -20.20 58.01
C ILE A 195 8.36 -19.85 58.90
N ASN A 196 7.44 -18.98 58.42
CA ASN A 196 6.24 -18.57 59.12
C ASN A 196 5.04 -19.39 58.63
N LEU A 197 4.41 -20.17 59.53
CA LEU A 197 3.21 -20.96 59.26
C LEU A 197 2.05 -20.37 60.07
N ASN A 198 0.97 -19.99 59.40
CA ASN A 198 -0.28 -19.42 59.97
C ASN A 198 -0.15 -18.08 60.72
N SER A 199 1.03 -17.42 60.72
CA SER A 199 1.18 -16.12 61.36
C SER A 199 2.31 -15.31 60.73
N GLY A 200 2.13 -13.99 60.70
CA GLY A 200 3.11 -13.02 60.24
C GLY A 200 3.19 -12.85 58.71
N GLY A 201 3.74 -11.70 58.29
CA GLY A 201 3.94 -11.31 56.92
C GLY A 201 2.76 -10.63 56.26
N SER A 202 3.02 -9.98 55.13
CA SER A 202 2.00 -9.39 54.22
C SER A 202 2.28 -9.84 52.80
N ALA A 203 1.22 -10.04 52.02
CA ALA A 203 1.34 -10.37 50.60
C ALA A 203 1.90 -9.17 49.84
N GLY A 204 2.79 -9.42 48.88
CA GLY A 204 3.17 -8.45 47.89
C GLY A 204 2.04 -8.15 46.91
N SER A 205 2.11 -6.98 46.27
CA SER A 205 1.20 -6.60 45.19
C SER A 205 2.02 -6.33 43.92
N GLY A 206 1.46 -6.65 42.75
CA GLY A 206 2.06 -6.32 41.47
C GLY A 206 1.35 -5.14 40.79
N SER A 207 1.97 -4.60 39.75
CA SER A 207 1.36 -3.59 38.88
C SER A 207 0.22 -4.18 38.04
N GLY A 208 -0.75 -3.37 37.70
CA GLY A 208 -1.82 -3.75 36.75
C GLY A 208 -1.40 -3.65 35.29
N TYR A 209 -2.24 -4.13 34.39
CA TYR A 209 -2.08 -3.89 32.95
C TYR A 209 -2.30 -2.41 32.65
N GLY A 210 -1.30 -1.74 32.03
CA GLY A 210 -1.30 -0.33 31.63
C GLY A 210 -1.04 -0.13 30.13
N GLY A 211 -1.37 -1.12 29.30
CA GLY A 211 -1.12 -1.06 27.87
C GLY A 211 -1.92 0.02 27.15
N LYS A 212 -1.40 0.49 26.00
CA LYS A 212 -2.06 1.43 25.11
C LYS A 212 -2.86 0.68 24.05
N MET A 213 -4.01 1.24 23.63
CA MET A 213 -4.79 0.72 22.51
C MET A 213 -4.08 1.04 21.18
N ALA A 214 -4.23 0.16 20.20
CA ALA A 214 -3.78 0.41 18.84
C ALA A 214 -4.65 1.49 18.18
N GLU A 215 -4.00 2.39 17.46
CA GLU A 215 -4.69 3.40 16.64
C GLU A 215 -5.13 2.78 15.30
N LEU A 216 -6.21 3.33 14.74
CA LEU A 216 -6.77 2.86 13.47
C LEU A 216 -6.14 3.63 12.29
N PRO A 217 -5.95 2.97 11.13
CA PRO A 217 -5.51 3.65 9.92
C PRO A 217 -6.55 4.66 9.45
N GLN A 218 -6.08 5.77 8.88
CA GLN A 218 -6.94 6.68 8.14
C GLN A 218 -7.39 5.99 6.85
N GLY A 219 -8.63 6.25 6.43
CA GLY A 219 -9.14 5.72 5.16
C GLY A 219 -8.46 6.38 3.96
N VAL A 220 -8.36 5.64 2.86
CA VAL A 220 -7.98 6.23 1.55
C VAL A 220 -9.09 7.21 1.16
N ASP A 221 -8.74 8.47 0.92
CA ASP A 221 -9.67 9.44 0.36
C ASP A 221 -10.11 8.93 -1.01
N LYS A 222 -11.39 8.57 -1.14
CA LYS A 222 -11.95 8.21 -2.44
C LYS A 222 -11.74 9.38 -3.38
N ALA A 223 -11.11 9.12 -4.52
CA ALA A 223 -11.06 10.09 -5.59
C ALA A 223 -12.47 10.66 -5.75
N LYS A 224 -12.62 11.97 -5.55
CA LYS A 224 -13.94 12.64 -5.68
C LYS A 224 -14.48 12.24 -7.04
N THR A 225 -15.67 11.64 -7.06
CA THR A 225 -16.41 11.42 -8.30
C THR A 225 -16.36 12.74 -9.04
N PRO A 226 -15.90 12.79 -10.31
CA PRO A 226 -15.87 14.05 -11.04
C PRO A 226 -17.25 14.68 -10.88
N GLN A 227 -17.32 15.90 -10.33
CA GLN A 227 -18.57 16.65 -10.33
C GLN A 227 -19.05 16.63 -11.78
N GLU A 228 -20.33 16.34 -12.00
CA GLU A 228 -20.93 16.57 -13.30
C GLU A 228 -20.52 17.99 -13.68
N ILE A 229 -19.56 18.09 -14.60
CA ILE A 229 -19.28 19.36 -15.25
C ILE A 229 -20.57 19.58 -16.06
N GLU A 230 -21.44 20.48 -15.61
CA GLU A 230 -22.41 21.08 -16.52
C GLU A 230 -21.54 21.57 -17.69
N LEU A 231 -21.58 20.82 -18.77
CA LEU A 231 -21.03 21.28 -20.04
C LEU A 231 -21.70 22.62 -20.26
N ALA A 232 -20.95 23.70 -20.01
CA ALA A 232 -21.37 25.00 -20.45
C ALA A 232 -21.86 24.77 -21.88
N ALA A 233 -23.14 25.04 -22.12
CA ALA A 233 -23.74 24.77 -23.41
C ALA A 233 -22.82 25.43 -24.45
N VAL A 234 -21.98 24.60 -25.08
CA VAL A 234 -21.21 25.03 -26.23
C VAL A 234 -22.29 25.33 -27.22
N THR A 235 -22.65 26.60 -27.32
CA THR A 235 -23.47 27.08 -28.39
C THR A 235 -22.74 26.59 -29.63
N PRO A 236 -23.27 25.63 -30.40
CA PRO A 236 -22.58 25.23 -31.61
C PRO A 236 -22.55 26.48 -32.45
N THR A 237 -21.37 27.02 -32.67
CA THR A 237 -21.17 27.92 -33.78
C THR A 237 -21.47 27.03 -34.96
N GLN A 238 -22.71 27.13 -35.46
CA GLN A 238 -23.17 26.40 -36.62
C GLN A 238 -22.38 26.88 -37.84
N GLN A 239 -21.18 26.38 -38.02
CA GLN A 239 -20.75 26.09 -39.38
C GLN A 239 -21.35 24.71 -39.69
N SER A 240 -22.58 24.77 -40.18
CA SER A 240 -23.28 23.59 -40.63
C SER A 240 -22.53 23.01 -41.82
N MET A 241 -21.84 21.87 -41.60
CA MET A 241 -21.55 21.02 -42.74
C MET A 241 -22.82 20.82 -43.54
N SER A 242 -22.76 20.99 -44.86
CA SER A 242 -23.94 20.87 -45.68
C SER A 242 -24.65 19.56 -45.39
N PRO A 243 -25.98 19.51 -45.38
CA PRO A 243 -26.72 18.26 -45.09
C PRO A 243 -26.30 17.10 -45.98
N LEU A 244 -25.79 17.40 -47.19
CA LEU A 244 -25.27 16.41 -48.13
C LEU A 244 -23.96 15.77 -47.65
N LEU A 245 -23.05 16.53 -47.03
CA LEU A 245 -21.77 16.03 -46.50
C LEU A 245 -22.00 15.15 -45.29
N LYS A 246 -22.91 15.53 -44.39
CA LYS A 246 -23.32 14.71 -43.25
C LYS A 246 -23.96 13.39 -43.68
N ALA A 247 -24.83 13.40 -44.68
CA ALA A 247 -25.47 12.20 -45.19
C ALA A 247 -24.43 11.22 -45.80
N ARG A 248 -23.48 11.74 -46.57
CA ARG A 248 -22.38 10.92 -47.18
C ARG A 248 -21.40 10.36 -46.14
N GLN A 249 -21.09 11.12 -45.11
CA GLN A 249 -20.24 10.60 -43.99
C GLN A 249 -20.93 9.49 -43.22
N ILE A 250 -22.23 9.62 -42.95
CA ILE A 250 -23.02 8.58 -42.29
C ILE A 250 -23.11 7.31 -43.14
N GLU A 251 -23.20 7.50 -44.46
CA GLU A 251 -23.27 6.39 -45.42
C GLU A 251 -21.91 5.69 -45.54
N ALA A 252 -20.79 6.41 -45.57
CA ALA A 252 -19.44 5.90 -45.56
C ALA A 252 -19.10 5.09 -44.29
N LEU A 253 -19.64 5.51 -43.14
CA LEU A 253 -19.51 4.80 -41.87
C LEU A 253 -20.34 3.48 -41.81
N LYS A 254 -21.29 3.30 -42.71
CA LYS A 254 -22.14 2.12 -42.81
C LYS A 254 -21.71 1.13 -43.89
N GLY A 255 -20.79 1.52 -44.78
CA GLY A 255 -20.32 0.75 -45.92
C GLY A 255 -18.87 0.21 -45.76
N PRO A 256 -18.45 -0.75 -46.59
CA PRO A 256 -17.09 -1.26 -46.63
C PRO A 256 -16.05 -0.37 -47.34
N ALA A 257 -16.45 0.78 -47.85
CA ALA A 257 -15.56 1.69 -48.60
C ALA A 257 -14.72 2.57 -47.66
N PRO A 258 -13.41 2.79 -47.95
CA PRO A 258 -12.56 3.69 -47.18
C PRO A 258 -13.09 5.13 -47.18
N VAL A 259 -13.01 5.82 -46.04
CA VAL A 259 -13.51 7.19 -45.86
C VAL A 259 -12.89 8.22 -46.85
N CYS A 260 -11.67 7.94 -47.32
CA CYS A 260 -10.97 8.80 -48.28
C CYS A 260 -11.59 8.83 -49.70
N GLU A 261 -12.17 7.72 -50.19
CA GLU A 261 -12.84 7.72 -51.52
C GLU A 261 -14.08 8.62 -51.54
N VAL A 262 -14.82 8.65 -50.44
CA VAL A 262 -16.00 9.52 -50.29
C VAL A 262 -15.64 11.02 -50.26
N CYS A 263 -14.43 11.33 -49.75
CA CYS A 263 -13.91 12.68 -49.71
C CYS A 263 -13.46 13.19 -51.09
N GLU A 264 -12.91 12.30 -51.94
CA GLU A 264 -12.50 12.66 -53.30
C GLU A 264 -13.69 12.91 -54.24
N GLU A 265 -14.76 12.10 -54.13
CA GLU A 265 -15.99 12.32 -54.87
C GLU A 265 -16.71 13.61 -54.48
N ALA A 266 -16.57 14.06 -53.22
CA ALA A 266 -17.18 15.31 -52.74
C ALA A 266 -16.45 16.55 -53.24
N LYS A 267 -15.22 16.46 -53.74
CA LYS A 267 -14.44 17.57 -54.32
C LYS A 267 -14.68 17.77 -55.82
N GLY A 268 -15.40 16.87 -56.47
CA GLY A 268 -15.64 16.84 -57.91
C GLY A 268 -16.94 17.43 -58.37
N ASN A 269 -17.73 18.13 -57.52
CA ASN A 269 -18.95 18.81 -57.88
C ASN A 269 -18.96 20.26 -57.43
#